data_9d92653a6fc085b9ac5e1ecbe8b33b57
#
_entry.id   9d92653a6fc085b9ac5e1ecbe8b33b57
#
_cell.length_a   1.000
_cell.length_b   1.000
_cell.length_c   1.000
_cell.angle_alpha   90.00
_cell.angle_beta   90.00
_cell.angle_gamma   90.00
#
_symmetry.space_group_name_H-M   'P 1'
#
loop_
_entity.id
_entity.type
_entity.pdbx_description
1 polymer ?
#
loop_
_entity_poly.entity_id
_entity_poly.type
_entity_poly.pdbx_seq_one_letter_code
_entity_poly.pdbx_strand_id
1 'polypeptide(L)'
;NFNDPLDYFDELKTFATTSSGTPKDQFHFTYGSLEWFNLSQGGVSAGYGADWAVISATPPREIVVAYTEPNSPAVAPGTDLARGAKVLEVDGFDINTNTQAGIDALNAALWPSSVGESHDFTVQDIDGTVRQITLTSEAITLAMVQNTRVINTPTGDIGYMMFNFFRAPAEEELVDAINLLNDGNGIDDLVLDIRYN
;
A
#
# COMPACT_ATOMS: atom_id res chain seq x y z
N ASN A 1 33.41 -2.38 20.64
CA ASN A 1 32.60 -3.60 20.81
C ASN A 1 31.15 -3.21 20.76
N PHE A 2 30.45 -3.72 19.78
CA PHE A 2 29.00 -3.56 19.66
C PHE A 2 28.34 -4.67 20.48
N ASN A 3 27.37 -4.29 21.30
CA ASN A 3 26.57 -5.23 22.09
C ASN A 3 25.27 -5.59 21.40
N ASP A 4 24.87 -4.77 20.41
CA ASP A 4 23.68 -4.94 19.59
C ASP A 4 24.08 -5.10 18.11
N PRO A 5 23.59 -6.13 17.42
CA PRO A 5 23.80 -6.28 15.99
C PRO A 5 23.27 -5.10 15.16
N LEU A 6 22.24 -4.40 15.62
CA LEU A 6 21.67 -3.24 14.93
C LEU A 6 22.63 -2.05 14.95
N ASP A 7 23.28 -1.79 16.10
CA ASP A 7 24.32 -0.75 16.22
C ASP A 7 25.47 -1.02 15.24
N TYR A 8 25.88 -2.29 15.12
CA TYR A 8 26.92 -2.67 14.16
C TYR A 8 26.48 -2.52 12.71
N PHE A 9 25.23 -2.87 12.40
CA PHE A 9 24.67 -2.68 11.06
C PHE A 9 24.63 -1.20 10.67
N ASP A 10 24.24 -0.32 11.59
CA ASP A 10 24.21 1.11 11.35
C ASP A 10 25.59 1.73 11.05
N GLU A 11 26.65 1.23 11.68
CA GLU A 11 28.02 1.64 11.38
C GLU A 11 28.51 1.20 9.98
N LEU A 12 27.89 0.20 9.38
CA LEU A 12 28.22 -0.25 8.01
C LEU A 12 27.58 0.61 6.91
N LYS A 13 26.60 1.44 7.25
CA LYS A 13 25.95 2.33 6.29
C LYS A 13 26.83 3.54 5.95
N THR A 14 26.64 4.10 4.76
CA THR A 14 27.22 5.40 4.44
C THR A 14 26.24 6.53 4.76
N PHE A 15 26.71 7.50 5.54
CA PHE A 15 25.95 8.73 5.82
C PHE A 15 26.19 9.83 4.78
N ALA A 16 26.89 9.52 3.70
CA ALA A 16 27.17 10.47 2.61
C ALA A 16 25.87 10.84 1.86
N THR A 17 25.80 12.09 1.42
CA THR A 17 24.70 12.60 0.61
C THR A 17 25.13 12.86 -0.83
N THR A 18 24.16 12.93 -1.72
CA THR A 18 24.31 13.44 -3.09
C THR A 18 24.50 14.97 -3.07
N SER A 19 24.81 15.58 -4.21
CA SER A 19 24.88 17.04 -4.35
C SER A 19 23.55 17.75 -4.07
N SER A 20 22.42 17.02 -4.18
CA SER A 20 21.08 17.51 -3.85
C SER A 20 20.69 17.32 -2.38
N GLY A 21 21.58 16.75 -1.55
CA GLY A 21 21.31 16.48 -0.14
C GLY A 21 20.59 15.16 0.15
N THR A 22 20.26 14.38 -0.86
CA THR A 22 19.62 13.05 -0.68
C THR A 22 20.64 12.05 -0.13
N PRO A 23 20.31 11.24 0.91
CA PRO A 23 21.19 10.18 1.38
C PRO A 23 21.55 9.23 0.24
N LYS A 24 22.82 8.83 0.15
CA LYS A 24 23.27 7.83 -0.84
C LYS A 24 22.83 6.43 -0.47
N ASP A 25 22.74 6.16 0.81
CA ASP A 25 22.22 4.90 1.32
C ASP A 25 20.71 5.02 1.55
N GLN A 26 19.93 4.35 0.71
CA GLN A 26 18.46 4.36 0.76
C GLN A 26 17.87 2.95 0.89
N PHE A 27 18.71 1.91 0.81
CA PHE A 27 18.25 0.54 0.69
C PHE A 27 18.69 -0.38 1.83
N HIS A 28 19.54 0.12 2.74
CA HIS A 28 19.96 -0.63 3.93
C HIS A 28 19.01 -0.34 5.09
N PHE A 29 18.17 -1.30 5.39
CA PHE A 29 17.22 -1.25 6.50
C PHE A 29 17.18 -2.59 7.23
N THR A 30 16.62 -2.61 8.42
CA THR A 30 16.41 -3.81 9.23
C THR A 30 14.93 -4.04 9.48
N TYR A 31 14.57 -5.31 9.61
CA TYR A 31 13.23 -5.74 10.04
C TYR A 31 13.33 -6.65 11.24
N GLY A 32 12.35 -6.64 12.13
CA GLY A 32 12.14 -7.71 13.09
C GLY A 32 11.95 -9.04 12.34
N SER A 33 12.60 -10.11 12.80
CA SER A 33 12.56 -11.40 12.09
C SER A 33 11.14 -11.97 11.96
N LEU A 34 10.29 -11.78 12.97
CA LEU A 34 8.89 -12.21 12.92
C LEU A 34 8.07 -11.35 11.96
N GLU A 35 8.28 -10.03 11.99
CA GLU A 35 7.63 -9.09 11.08
C GLU A 35 8.00 -9.41 9.63
N TRP A 36 9.30 -9.61 9.36
CA TRP A 36 9.75 -10.02 8.03
C TRP A 36 9.17 -11.36 7.59
N PHE A 37 9.08 -12.35 8.50
CA PHE A 37 8.48 -13.64 8.21
C PHE A 37 6.99 -13.48 7.84
N ASN A 38 6.22 -12.74 8.65
CA ASN A 38 4.80 -12.50 8.39
C ASN A 38 4.60 -11.79 7.05
N LEU A 39 5.40 -10.78 6.76
CA LEU A 39 5.32 -10.01 5.53
C LEU A 39 5.72 -10.84 4.29
N SER A 40 6.82 -11.58 4.37
CA SER A 40 7.39 -12.31 3.22
C SER A 40 6.72 -13.65 2.94
N GLN A 41 6.31 -14.37 3.99
CA GLN A 41 5.71 -15.70 3.88
C GLN A 41 4.19 -15.68 4.01
N GLY A 42 3.65 -14.85 4.89
CA GLY A 42 2.21 -14.76 5.13
C GLY A 42 1.52 -13.64 4.36
N GLY A 43 2.28 -12.70 3.76
CA GLY A 43 1.71 -11.52 3.14
C GLY A 43 0.93 -10.63 4.12
N VAL A 44 1.29 -10.64 5.42
CA VAL A 44 0.57 -9.89 6.46
C VAL A 44 1.37 -8.69 6.91
N SER A 45 0.73 -7.52 6.98
CA SER A 45 1.31 -6.30 7.55
C SER A 45 0.28 -5.52 8.37
N ALA A 46 0.75 -4.71 9.34
CA ALA A 46 -0.12 -3.74 9.99
C ALA A 46 -0.48 -2.61 9.02
N GLY A 47 -1.74 -2.19 8.99
CA GLY A 47 -2.19 -1.13 8.12
C GLY A 47 -3.70 -1.00 8.04
N TYR A 48 -4.18 -0.16 7.15
CA TYR A 48 -5.61 0.00 6.88
C TYR A 48 -6.09 -0.79 5.66
N GLY A 49 -5.16 -1.36 4.89
CA GLY A 49 -5.44 -1.93 3.59
C GLY A 49 -5.68 -0.87 2.50
N ALA A 50 -5.21 0.35 2.71
CA ALA A 50 -5.07 1.36 1.67
C ALA A 50 -3.59 1.49 1.30
N ASP A 51 -3.27 1.34 0.03
CA ASP A 51 -1.96 1.64 -0.51
C ASP A 51 -1.93 3.10 -0.99
N TRP A 52 -0.98 3.88 -0.47
CA TRP A 52 -0.87 5.30 -0.72
C TRP A 52 0.17 5.60 -1.79
N ALA A 53 -0.25 6.22 -2.89
CA ALA A 53 0.68 6.78 -3.87
C ALA A 53 1.02 8.23 -3.52
N VAL A 54 2.28 8.49 -3.19
CA VAL A 54 2.81 9.83 -2.97
C VAL A 54 3.21 10.42 -4.33
N ILE A 55 2.32 11.20 -4.93
CA ILE A 55 2.56 11.85 -6.23
C ILE A 55 3.50 13.05 -6.07
N SER A 56 3.32 13.80 -4.97
CA SER A 56 4.22 14.89 -4.57
C SER A 56 4.47 14.81 -3.07
N ALA A 57 5.74 14.65 -2.68
CA ALA A 57 6.15 14.54 -1.28
C ALA A 57 6.36 15.89 -0.59
N THR A 58 6.50 16.97 -1.36
CA THR A 58 6.68 18.34 -0.85
C THR A 58 5.49 19.22 -1.25
N PRO A 59 5.16 20.25 -0.45
CA PRO A 59 4.04 21.13 -0.77
C PRO A 59 4.17 21.83 -2.15
N PRO A 60 3.09 21.84 -2.95
CA PRO A 60 1.80 21.23 -2.65
C PRO A 60 1.89 19.69 -2.72
N ARG A 61 1.67 19.02 -1.57
CA ARG A 61 1.69 17.54 -1.51
C ARG A 61 0.45 16.97 -2.17
N GLU A 62 0.64 15.83 -2.81
CA GLU A 62 -0.46 15.06 -3.36
C GLU A 62 -0.27 13.59 -2.99
N ILE A 63 -1.18 13.06 -2.17
CA ILE A 63 -1.22 11.68 -1.74
C ILE A 63 -2.60 11.13 -2.10
N VAL A 64 -2.61 10.03 -2.83
CA VAL A 64 -3.84 9.40 -3.33
C VAL A 64 -3.88 7.93 -2.99
N VAL A 65 -5.06 7.35 -2.92
CA VAL A 65 -5.24 5.91 -2.84
C VAL A 65 -4.86 5.28 -4.17
N ALA A 66 -3.85 4.44 -4.19
CA ALA A 66 -3.44 3.67 -5.37
C ALA A 66 -4.38 2.48 -5.61
N TYR A 67 -4.62 1.71 -4.57
CA TYR A 67 -5.62 0.63 -4.51
C TYR A 67 -5.93 0.31 -3.03
N THR A 68 -6.89 -0.58 -2.81
CA THR A 68 -7.27 -1.04 -1.47
C THR A 68 -7.25 -2.56 -1.41
N GLU A 69 -6.89 -3.09 -0.25
CA GLU A 69 -6.95 -4.53 0.02
C GLU A 69 -8.37 -4.98 0.30
N PRO A 70 -8.79 -6.13 -0.25
CA PRO A 70 -10.09 -6.72 0.07
C PRO A 70 -10.25 -6.98 1.57
N ASN A 71 -11.46 -6.86 2.08
CA ASN A 71 -11.82 -7.14 3.48
C ASN A 71 -11.01 -6.36 4.53
N SER A 72 -10.52 -5.19 4.17
CA SER A 72 -9.73 -4.31 5.04
C SER A 72 -10.55 -3.15 5.61
N PRO A 73 -10.05 -2.43 6.65
CA PRO A 73 -10.66 -1.21 7.13
C PRO A 73 -10.91 -0.16 6.04
N ALA A 74 -10.05 -0.08 5.04
CA ALA A 74 -10.18 0.87 3.93
C ALA A 74 -11.46 0.68 3.11
N VAL A 75 -11.95 -0.55 2.98
CA VAL A 75 -13.16 -0.89 2.21
C VAL A 75 -14.36 -1.20 3.09
N ALA A 76 -14.26 -1.01 4.41
CA ALA A 76 -15.35 -1.25 5.34
C ALA A 76 -16.52 -0.28 5.07
N PRO A 77 -17.78 -0.67 5.38
CA PRO A 77 -18.93 0.21 5.24
C PRO A 77 -18.75 1.53 6.00
N GLY A 78 -18.93 2.65 5.30
CA GLY A 78 -18.72 4.00 5.83
C GLY A 78 -17.32 4.56 5.60
N THR A 79 -16.33 3.71 5.37
CA THR A 79 -15.00 4.12 4.91
C THR A 79 -14.95 4.17 3.39
N ASP A 80 -15.27 3.08 2.72
CA ASP A 80 -15.42 2.96 1.26
C ASP A 80 -14.38 3.75 0.46
N LEU A 81 -13.10 3.64 0.85
CA LEU A 81 -12.02 4.29 0.13
C LEU A 81 -11.87 3.67 -1.25
N ALA A 82 -11.89 4.50 -2.26
CA ALA A 82 -11.71 4.10 -3.65
C ALA A 82 -10.37 4.61 -4.20
N ARG A 83 -9.83 3.89 -5.19
CA ARG A 83 -8.67 4.33 -5.94
C ARG A 83 -8.86 5.74 -6.48
N GLY A 84 -7.85 6.60 -6.28
CA GLY A 84 -7.85 8.00 -6.70
C GLY A 84 -8.45 8.97 -5.69
N ALA A 85 -9.01 8.50 -4.57
CA ALA A 85 -9.35 9.39 -3.45
C ALA A 85 -8.09 10.08 -2.93
N LYS A 86 -8.18 11.39 -2.64
CA LYS A 86 -7.06 12.23 -2.20
C LYS A 86 -7.12 12.44 -0.70
N VAL A 87 -5.97 12.41 -0.04
CA VAL A 87 -5.84 12.83 1.36
C VAL A 87 -5.70 14.35 1.39
N LEU A 88 -6.54 15.03 2.17
CA LEU A 88 -6.50 16.48 2.37
C LEU A 88 -5.96 16.86 3.74
N GLU A 89 -6.28 16.07 4.77
CA GLU A 89 -5.93 16.33 6.16
C GLU A 89 -5.81 15.01 6.93
N VAL A 90 -4.95 14.98 7.93
CA VAL A 90 -4.77 13.85 8.83
C VAL A 90 -4.62 14.39 10.26
N ASP A 91 -5.42 13.88 11.21
CA ASP A 91 -5.40 14.27 12.63
C ASP A 91 -5.43 15.78 12.86
N GLY A 92 -6.17 16.52 12.03
CA GLY A 92 -6.26 17.97 12.08
C GLY A 92 -5.10 18.73 11.44
N PHE A 93 -4.15 18.03 10.81
CA PHE A 93 -3.07 18.66 10.05
C PHE A 93 -3.37 18.62 8.55
N ASP A 94 -3.37 19.78 7.92
CA ASP A 94 -3.43 19.90 6.45
C ASP A 94 -2.27 19.14 5.80
N ILE A 95 -2.53 18.45 4.69
CA ILE A 95 -1.54 17.66 3.95
C ILE A 95 -0.31 18.50 3.56
N ASN A 96 -0.46 19.81 3.38
CA ASN A 96 0.60 20.75 3.04
C ASN A 96 1.34 21.35 4.24
N THR A 97 1.08 20.85 5.45
CA THR A 97 1.81 21.33 6.64
C THR A 97 3.33 21.31 6.44
N ASN A 98 4.01 22.35 6.94
CA ASN A 98 5.48 22.47 6.93
C ASN A 98 6.09 22.40 8.34
N THR A 99 5.26 22.18 9.37
CA THR A 99 5.76 22.00 10.72
C THR A 99 6.24 20.58 10.92
N GLN A 100 7.31 20.38 11.71
CA GLN A 100 7.82 19.04 12.00
C GLN A 100 6.73 18.17 12.64
N ALA A 101 5.98 18.71 13.61
CA ALA A 101 4.88 17.99 14.26
C ALA A 101 3.81 17.53 13.27
N GLY A 102 3.45 18.37 12.29
CA GLY A 102 2.50 17.99 11.26
C GLY A 102 3.05 16.92 10.31
N ILE A 103 4.32 17.02 9.90
CA ILE A 103 4.97 15.99 9.07
C ILE A 103 5.04 14.66 9.82
N ASP A 104 5.37 14.67 11.10
CA ASP A 104 5.42 13.46 11.93
C ASP A 104 4.03 12.82 12.06
N ALA A 105 2.99 13.64 12.27
CA ALA A 105 1.61 13.17 12.31
C ALA A 105 1.16 12.55 10.99
N LEU A 106 1.46 13.20 9.85
CA LEU A 106 1.16 12.65 8.52
C LEU A 106 1.83 11.29 8.31
N ASN A 107 3.12 11.18 8.66
CA ASN A 107 3.85 9.93 8.50
C ASN A 107 3.31 8.82 9.40
N ALA A 108 3.04 9.13 10.68
CA ALA A 108 2.50 8.15 11.62
C ALA A 108 1.14 7.62 11.18
N ALA A 109 0.27 8.50 10.71
CA ALA A 109 -1.07 8.11 10.31
C ALA A 109 -1.14 7.42 8.95
N LEU A 110 -0.33 7.84 7.97
CA LEU A 110 -0.32 7.18 6.65
C LEU A 110 0.30 5.78 6.70
N TRP A 111 1.28 5.57 7.59
CA TRP A 111 2.00 4.30 7.74
C TRP A 111 2.04 3.87 9.21
N PRO A 112 0.91 3.38 9.76
CA PRO A 112 0.87 2.93 11.16
C PRO A 112 1.85 1.80 11.40
N SER A 113 2.53 1.84 12.54
CA SER A 113 3.56 0.88 12.91
C SER A 113 3.02 -0.36 13.61
N SER A 114 1.80 -0.27 14.17
CA SER A 114 1.18 -1.29 14.98
C SER A 114 -0.30 -1.46 14.66
N VAL A 115 -0.84 -2.63 14.96
CA VAL A 115 -2.28 -2.90 14.91
C VAL A 115 -2.99 -2.12 16.03
N GLY A 116 -4.14 -1.52 15.71
CA GLY A 116 -5.00 -0.78 16.64
C GLY A 116 -4.72 0.72 16.72
N GLU A 117 -3.78 1.24 15.92
CA GLU A 117 -3.61 2.69 15.77
C GLU A 117 -4.78 3.28 15.00
N SER A 118 -5.35 4.38 15.50
CA SER A 118 -6.57 5.00 14.95
C SER A 118 -6.30 6.45 14.60
N HIS A 119 -6.60 6.84 13.37
CA HIS A 119 -6.36 8.18 12.86
C HIS A 119 -7.54 8.71 12.06
N ASP A 120 -7.75 10.02 12.13
CA ASP A 120 -8.80 10.71 11.41
C ASP A 120 -8.27 11.31 10.10
N PHE A 121 -8.97 11.03 9.01
CA PHE A 121 -8.62 11.52 7.68
C PHE A 121 -9.74 12.38 7.10
N THR A 122 -9.40 13.51 6.52
CA THR A 122 -10.27 14.21 5.56
C THR A 122 -9.83 13.81 4.16
N VAL A 123 -10.73 13.20 3.40
CA VAL A 123 -10.46 12.71 2.04
C VAL A 123 -11.38 13.37 1.03
N GLN A 124 -10.90 13.47 -0.21
CA GLN A 124 -11.71 13.88 -1.34
C GLN A 124 -11.84 12.71 -2.31
N ASP A 125 -13.05 12.24 -2.50
CA ASP A 125 -13.37 11.19 -3.47
C ASP A 125 -13.25 11.70 -4.93
N ILE A 126 -13.26 10.78 -5.90
CA ILE A 126 -13.07 11.11 -7.33
C ILE A 126 -14.15 12.06 -7.85
N ASP A 127 -15.37 11.97 -7.31
CA ASP A 127 -16.49 12.85 -7.68
C ASP A 127 -16.39 14.26 -7.07
N GLY A 128 -15.34 14.52 -6.28
CA GLY A 128 -15.10 15.78 -5.59
C GLY A 128 -15.73 15.88 -4.20
N THR A 129 -16.47 14.87 -3.75
CA THR A 129 -17.05 14.84 -2.40
C THR A 129 -15.95 14.82 -1.36
N VAL A 130 -16.01 15.73 -0.39
CA VAL A 130 -15.09 15.77 0.75
C VAL A 130 -15.79 15.18 1.97
N ARG A 131 -15.13 14.24 2.64
CA ARG A 131 -15.67 13.57 3.82
C ARG A 131 -14.58 13.24 4.83
N GLN A 132 -15.00 13.06 6.08
CA GLN A 132 -14.14 12.59 7.17
C GLN A 132 -14.38 11.10 7.40
N ILE A 133 -13.29 10.39 7.62
CA ILE A 133 -13.28 8.97 7.96
C ILE A 133 -12.29 8.73 9.07
N THR A 134 -12.57 7.74 9.92
CA THR A 134 -11.59 7.24 10.88
C THR A 134 -11.12 5.87 10.42
N LEU A 135 -9.82 5.69 10.32
CA LEU A 135 -9.19 4.41 9.98
C LEU A 135 -8.49 3.85 11.22
N THR A 136 -8.79 2.60 11.55
CA THR A 136 -8.06 1.86 12.59
C THR A 136 -7.26 0.75 11.93
N SER A 137 -5.97 0.71 12.21
CA SER A 137 -5.06 -0.28 11.62
C SER A 137 -5.34 -1.69 12.13
N GLU A 138 -5.27 -2.65 11.23
CA GLU A 138 -5.45 -4.07 11.50
C GLU A 138 -4.28 -4.88 10.91
N ALA A 139 -4.25 -6.17 11.21
CA ALA A 139 -3.39 -7.12 10.49
C ALA A 139 -3.99 -7.39 9.11
N ILE A 140 -3.44 -6.77 8.08
CA ILE A 140 -3.93 -6.85 6.72
C ILE A 140 -3.24 -8.01 5.99
N THR A 141 -4.03 -8.94 5.47
CA THR A 141 -3.56 -9.92 4.50
C THR A 141 -3.53 -9.29 3.12
N LEU A 142 -2.34 -9.18 2.55
CA LEU A 142 -2.13 -8.60 1.22
C LEU A 142 -2.56 -9.62 0.16
N ALA A 143 -3.43 -9.22 -0.75
CA ALA A 143 -3.80 -10.01 -1.90
C ALA A 143 -2.78 -9.79 -3.02
N MET A 144 -2.01 -10.82 -3.36
CA MET A 144 -0.99 -10.75 -4.42
C MET A 144 -1.64 -10.58 -5.79
N VAL A 145 -2.80 -11.23 -5.97
CA VAL A 145 -3.61 -11.15 -7.19
C VAL A 145 -4.99 -10.58 -6.86
N GLN A 146 -5.39 -9.55 -7.56
CA GLN A 146 -6.67 -8.88 -7.33
C GLN A 146 -7.45 -8.68 -8.63
N ASN A 147 -8.75 -8.40 -8.49
CA ASN A 147 -9.64 -8.02 -9.58
C ASN A 147 -9.73 -9.04 -10.73
N THR A 148 -9.45 -10.32 -10.46
CA THR A 148 -9.55 -11.38 -11.46
C THR A 148 -11.00 -11.50 -11.95
N ARG A 149 -11.20 -11.35 -13.26
CA ARG A 149 -12.53 -11.44 -13.89
C ARG A 149 -12.45 -11.66 -15.38
N VAL A 150 -13.51 -12.21 -15.96
CA VAL A 150 -13.72 -12.26 -17.41
C VAL A 150 -14.49 -11.02 -17.86
N ILE A 151 -14.02 -10.38 -18.91
CA ILE A 151 -14.64 -9.24 -19.60
C ILE A 151 -15.13 -9.73 -20.96
N ASN A 152 -16.44 -9.86 -21.12
CA ASN A 152 -17.03 -10.26 -22.37
C ASN A 152 -16.98 -9.10 -23.37
N THR A 153 -16.45 -9.34 -24.56
CA THR A 153 -16.40 -8.37 -25.65
C THR A 153 -16.99 -8.95 -26.94
N PRO A 154 -17.35 -8.11 -27.94
CA PRO A 154 -17.84 -8.60 -29.21
C PRO A 154 -16.86 -9.47 -29.98
N THR A 155 -15.56 -9.42 -29.65
CA THR A 155 -14.49 -10.14 -30.35
C THR A 155 -13.94 -11.33 -29.56
N GLY A 156 -14.46 -11.58 -28.35
CA GLY A 156 -14.02 -12.69 -27.50
C GLY A 156 -14.02 -12.33 -26.01
N ASP A 157 -13.73 -13.29 -25.19
CA ASP A 157 -13.66 -13.18 -23.75
C ASP A 157 -12.22 -12.83 -23.31
N ILE A 158 -12.08 -11.71 -22.59
CA ILE A 158 -10.79 -11.22 -22.10
C ILE A 158 -10.70 -11.47 -20.61
N GLY A 159 -9.70 -12.26 -20.18
CA GLY A 159 -9.31 -12.36 -18.77
C GLY A 159 -8.59 -11.10 -18.32
N TYR A 160 -8.90 -10.64 -17.13
CA TYR A 160 -8.16 -9.56 -16.47
C TYR A 160 -7.74 -10.02 -15.09
N MET A 161 -6.49 -9.78 -14.71
CA MET A 161 -6.00 -9.89 -13.35
C MET A 161 -4.97 -8.80 -13.05
N MET A 162 -4.96 -8.31 -11.81
CA MET A 162 -3.96 -7.38 -11.31
C MET A 162 -3.00 -8.14 -10.38
N PHE A 163 -1.71 -8.07 -10.63
CA PHE A 163 -0.67 -8.74 -9.86
C PHE A 163 0.18 -7.68 -9.14
N ASN A 164 0.06 -7.59 -7.81
CA ASN A 164 0.61 -6.50 -7.02
C ASN A 164 1.99 -6.81 -6.41
N PHE A 165 2.21 -8.05 -5.94
CA PHE A 165 3.42 -8.38 -5.17
C PHE A 165 3.98 -9.76 -5.50
N PHE A 166 5.30 -9.86 -5.49
CA PHE A 166 6.04 -11.11 -5.61
C PHE A 166 6.44 -11.63 -4.22
N ARG A 167 5.51 -12.34 -3.54
CA ARG A 167 5.72 -12.95 -2.21
C ARG A 167 5.32 -14.41 -2.23
N ALA A 168 5.62 -15.16 -1.16
CA ALA A 168 5.37 -16.59 -1.11
C ALA A 168 3.94 -17.04 -1.49
N PRO A 169 2.85 -16.34 -1.10
CA PRO A 169 1.50 -16.73 -1.52
C PRO A 169 1.18 -16.49 -3.01
N ALA A 170 2.00 -15.72 -3.73
CA ALA A 170 1.70 -15.28 -5.09
C ALA A 170 1.54 -16.43 -6.09
N GLU A 171 2.29 -17.53 -5.93
CA GLU A 171 2.20 -18.67 -6.85
C GLU A 171 0.82 -19.34 -6.78
N GLU A 172 0.32 -19.59 -5.56
CA GLU A 172 -1.00 -20.18 -5.34
C GLU A 172 -2.11 -19.26 -5.86
N GLU A 173 -2.06 -17.96 -5.52
CA GLU A 173 -3.06 -16.98 -5.96
C GLU A 173 -3.07 -16.82 -7.49
N LEU A 174 -1.90 -16.87 -8.17
CA LEU A 174 -1.83 -16.85 -9.63
C LEU A 174 -2.45 -18.10 -10.25
N VAL A 175 -2.20 -19.28 -9.68
CA VAL A 175 -2.82 -20.53 -10.13
C VAL A 175 -4.33 -20.46 -9.98
N ASP A 176 -4.83 -19.99 -8.85
CA ASP A 176 -6.26 -19.83 -8.60
C ASP A 176 -6.90 -18.82 -9.56
N ALA A 177 -6.23 -17.69 -9.81
CA ALA A 177 -6.70 -16.70 -10.78
C ALA A 177 -6.79 -17.26 -12.20
N ILE A 178 -5.78 -18.01 -12.64
CA ILE A 178 -5.80 -18.67 -13.95
C ILE A 178 -6.91 -19.73 -14.03
N ASN A 179 -7.11 -20.53 -12.98
CA ASN A 179 -8.18 -21.51 -12.93
C ASN A 179 -9.55 -20.82 -13.04
N LEU A 180 -9.74 -19.70 -12.33
CA LEU A 180 -10.98 -18.91 -12.41
C LEU A 180 -11.23 -18.37 -13.83
N LEU A 181 -10.19 -17.86 -14.50
CA LEU A 181 -10.30 -17.32 -15.85
C LEU A 181 -10.51 -18.43 -16.91
N ASN A 182 -10.07 -19.66 -16.62
CA ASN A 182 -10.21 -20.80 -17.52
C ASN A 182 -11.48 -21.65 -17.23
N ASP A 183 -12.32 -21.21 -16.30
CA ASP A 183 -13.59 -21.86 -16.00
C ASP A 183 -14.58 -21.69 -17.16
N GLY A 184 -15.39 -22.70 -17.43
CA GLY A 184 -16.34 -22.70 -18.54
C GLY A 184 -15.69 -22.82 -19.92
N ASN A 185 -15.81 -21.78 -20.73
CA ASN A 185 -15.27 -21.76 -22.12
C ASN A 185 -13.83 -21.25 -22.20
N GLY A 186 -13.26 -20.82 -21.08
CA GLY A 186 -11.95 -20.18 -21.04
C GLY A 186 -11.98 -18.71 -21.51
N ILE A 187 -10.80 -18.16 -21.75
CA ILE A 187 -10.60 -16.80 -22.27
C ILE A 187 -9.84 -16.84 -23.59
N ASP A 188 -10.09 -15.86 -24.47
CA ASP A 188 -9.38 -15.71 -25.73
C ASP A 188 -8.06 -14.93 -25.58
N ASP A 189 -8.07 -13.90 -24.70
CA ASP A 189 -6.91 -13.05 -24.40
C ASP A 189 -6.80 -12.78 -22.90
N LEU A 190 -5.58 -12.40 -22.44
CA LEU A 190 -5.29 -12.05 -21.04
C LEU A 190 -4.69 -10.65 -20.93
N VAL A 191 -5.26 -9.82 -20.06
CA VAL A 191 -4.66 -8.59 -19.55
C VAL A 191 -4.08 -8.85 -18.17
N LEU A 192 -2.75 -8.87 -18.07
CA LEU A 192 -2.01 -8.92 -16.83
C LEU A 192 -1.59 -7.48 -16.45
N ASP A 193 -2.20 -6.96 -15.39
CA ASP A 193 -1.91 -5.63 -14.87
C ASP A 193 -0.85 -5.72 -13.75
N ILE A 194 0.34 -5.22 -14.02
CA ILE A 194 1.49 -5.26 -13.10
C ILE A 194 1.93 -3.86 -12.65
N ARG A 195 1.04 -2.86 -12.72
CA ARG A 195 1.41 -1.46 -12.46
C ARG A 195 1.87 -1.19 -11.04
N TYR A 196 1.56 -2.08 -10.09
CA TYR A 196 1.95 -1.98 -8.67
C TYR A 196 2.97 -3.03 -8.24
N ASN A 197 3.45 -3.85 -9.16
CA ASN A 197 4.44 -4.89 -8.89
C ASN A 197 5.87 -4.33 -8.90
#